data_10045fb098983c3c4d69790c818b97c2
#
_entry.id   10045fb098983c3c4d69790c818b97c2
#
_cell.length_a   1.000
_cell.length_b   1.000
_cell.length_c   1.000
_cell.angle_alpha   90.00
_cell.angle_beta   90.00
_cell.angle_gamma   90.00
#
_symmetry.space_group_name_H-M   'P 1'
#
loop_
_entity.id
_entity.type
_entity.pdbx_description
1 polymer ?
#
loop_
_entity_poly.entity_id
_entity_poly.type
_entity_poly.pdbx_seq_one_letter_code
_entity_poly.pdbx_strand_id
1 'polypeptide(L)'
;MEDFDPRTWTNIPTWRANLEMRFTENLEDFAGLELDDLMDALINHAYKAVESENPLATDLAEAFFCEVDWQNIAQVILDKLE
;
A
#
# COMPACT_ATOMS: atom_id res chain seq x y z
N MET A 1 -1.49 3.33 18.08
CA MET A 1 -2.12 2.85 16.84
C MET A 1 -2.82 4.01 16.14
N GLU A 2 -2.55 4.21 14.88
CA GLU A 2 -3.21 5.25 14.11
C GLU A 2 -4.66 4.85 13.83
N ASP A 3 -5.57 5.78 14.00
CA ASP A 3 -6.97 5.57 13.65
C ASP A 3 -7.19 5.88 12.18
N PHE A 4 -8.19 5.25 11.58
CA PHE A 4 -8.56 5.54 10.20
C PHE A 4 -9.01 7.00 10.06
N ASP A 5 -8.38 7.72 9.13
CA ASP A 5 -8.71 9.10 8.83
C ASP A 5 -9.31 9.18 7.41
N PRO A 6 -10.62 9.40 7.28
CA PRO A 6 -11.28 9.44 5.97
C PRO A 6 -10.85 10.63 5.10
N ARG A 7 -10.16 11.61 5.67
CA ARG A 7 -9.62 12.75 4.90
C ARG A 7 -8.31 12.39 4.22
N THR A 8 -7.57 11.43 4.77
CA THR A 8 -6.28 10.98 4.23
C THR A 8 -6.43 9.76 3.34
N TRP A 9 -7.26 8.81 3.76
CA TRP A 9 -7.36 7.50 3.11
C TRP A 9 -8.71 7.33 2.43
N THR A 10 -8.69 6.84 1.19
CA THR A 10 -9.89 6.63 0.37
C THR A 10 -10.91 5.70 1.04
N ASN A 11 -10.42 4.61 1.63
CA ASN A 11 -11.27 3.63 2.30
C ASN A 11 -10.47 2.86 3.34
N ILE A 12 -11.15 2.04 4.11
CA ILE A 12 -10.52 1.24 5.17
C ILE A 12 -9.49 0.25 4.61
N PRO A 13 -9.75 -0.49 3.52
CA PRO A 13 -8.73 -1.36 2.93
C PRO A 13 -7.44 -0.64 2.57
N THR A 14 -7.52 0.58 2.03
CA THR A 14 -6.34 1.38 1.68
C THR A 14 -5.53 1.75 2.93
N TRP A 15 -6.21 2.25 3.95
CA TRP A 15 -5.58 2.56 5.24
C TRP A 15 -4.93 1.31 5.85
N ARG A 16 -5.66 0.19 5.82
CA ARG A 16 -5.19 -1.06 6.41
C ARG A 16 -3.96 -1.61 5.68
N ALA A 17 -3.95 -1.53 4.34
CA ALA A 17 -2.80 -1.95 3.55
C ALA A 17 -1.55 -1.15 3.92
N ASN A 18 -1.68 0.17 4.04
CA ASN A 18 -0.56 1.01 4.46
C ASN A 18 -0.08 0.65 5.87
N LEU A 19 -1.00 0.42 6.79
CA LEU A 19 -0.68 0.10 8.18
C LEU A 19 0.08 -1.22 8.29
N GLU A 20 -0.42 -2.27 7.63
CA GLU A 20 0.18 -3.60 7.70
C GLU A 20 1.50 -3.68 6.94
N MET A 21 1.62 -3.01 5.80
CA MET A 21 2.84 -3.01 4.98
C MET A 21 3.85 -1.96 5.42
N ARG A 22 3.45 -1.01 6.28
CA ARG A 22 4.30 0.05 6.82
C ARG A 22 4.97 0.90 5.74
N PHE A 23 4.24 1.18 4.67
CA PHE A 23 4.80 1.96 3.55
C PHE A 23 5.28 3.33 3.99
N THR A 24 4.51 4.03 4.82
CA THR A 24 4.87 5.38 5.27
C THR A 24 5.97 5.38 6.33
N GLU A 25 6.35 4.22 6.87
CA GLU A 25 7.48 4.09 7.78
C GLU A 25 8.78 3.82 7.04
N ASN A 26 8.71 3.46 5.76
CA ASN A 26 9.87 3.09 4.94
C ASN A 26 10.00 4.01 3.72
N LEU A 27 9.88 5.31 3.95
CA LEU A 27 9.86 6.30 2.87
C LEU A 27 11.12 6.29 2.01
N GLU A 28 12.27 6.02 2.58
CA GLU A 28 13.54 6.02 1.84
C GLU A 28 13.60 4.93 0.76
N ASP A 29 12.86 3.82 0.95
CA ASP A 29 12.79 2.75 -0.04
C ASP A 29 12.04 3.19 -1.30
N PHE A 30 11.24 4.23 -1.19
CA PHE A 30 10.39 4.72 -2.27
C PHE A 30 10.79 6.10 -2.77
N ALA A 31 11.87 6.67 -2.23
CA ALA A 31 12.34 8.00 -2.62
C ALA A 31 12.83 8.02 -4.06
N GLY A 32 12.54 9.10 -4.77
CA GLY A 32 13.00 9.30 -6.14
C GLY A 32 12.12 8.68 -7.22
N LEU A 33 11.02 8.02 -6.85
CA LEU A 33 10.10 7.42 -7.82
C LEU A 33 8.99 8.42 -8.19
N GLU A 34 8.56 8.36 -9.45
CA GLU A 34 7.38 9.08 -9.90
C GLU A 34 6.13 8.31 -9.48
N LEU A 35 4.96 8.95 -9.54
CA LEU A 35 3.70 8.37 -9.06
C LEU A 35 3.43 6.97 -9.62
N ASP A 36 3.54 6.80 -10.95
CA ASP A 36 3.25 5.51 -11.60
C ASP A 36 4.24 4.44 -11.17
N ASP A 37 5.52 4.77 -11.12
CA ASP A 37 6.58 3.84 -10.69
C ASP A 37 6.42 3.49 -9.22
N LEU A 38 6.02 4.47 -8.42
CA LEU A 38 5.78 4.27 -7.00
C LEU A 38 4.59 3.31 -6.76
N MET A 39 3.49 3.50 -7.52
CA MET A 39 2.35 2.59 -7.43
C MET A 39 2.76 1.14 -7.76
N ASP A 40 3.54 0.95 -8.83
CA ASP A 40 4.03 -0.38 -9.21
C ASP A 40 4.91 -0.98 -8.12
N ALA A 41 5.78 -0.17 -7.51
CA ALA A 41 6.65 -0.62 -6.43
C ALA A 41 5.84 -1.05 -5.20
N LEU A 42 4.80 -0.29 -4.85
CA LEU A 42 3.93 -0.62 -3.72
C LEU A 42 3.18 -1.93 -3.96
N ILE A 43 2.62 -2.10 -5.15
CA ILE A 43 1.87 -3.30 -5.53
C ILE A 43 2.80 -4.52 -5.48
N ASN A 44 3.97 -4.42 -6.09
CA ASN A 44 4.93 -5.51 -6.11
C ASN A 44 5.39 -5.88 -4.71
N HIS A 45 5.63 -4.89 -3.86
CA HIS A 45 6.01 -5.12 -2.46
C HIS A 45 4.92 -5.86 -1.70
N ALA A 46 3.65 -5.45 -1.89
CA ALA A 46 2.52 -6.06 -1.21
C ALA A 46 2.31 -7.51 -1.64
N TYR A 47 2.36 -7.79 -2.94
CA TYR A 47 2.20 -9.16 -3.44
C TYR A 47 3.32 -10.07 -2.96
N LYS A 48 4.54 -9.55 -2.93
CA LYS A 48 5.69 -10.32 -2.45
C LYS A 48 5.58 -10.63 -0.96
N ALA A 49 5.07 -9.67 -0.18
CA ALA A 49 4.92 -9.84 1.27
C ALA A 49 3.87 -10.90 1.63
N VAL A 50 2.87 -11.11 0.78
CA VAL A 50 1.80 -12.08 1.02
C VAL A 50 1.96 -13.35 0.18
N GLU A 51 3.09 -13.50 -0.51
CA GLU A 51 3.36 -14.69 -1.32
C GLU A 51 3.28 -15.94 -0.44
N SER A 52 2.51 -16.93 -0.88
CA SER A 52 2.23 -18.12 -0.10
C SER A 52 2.03 -19.33 -1.03
N GLU A 53 2.38 -20.51 -0.54
CA GLU A 53 2.12 -21.75 -1.24
C GLU A 53 0.64 -22.18 -1.15
N ASN A 54 -0.12 -21.51 -0.28
CA ASN A 54 -1.54 -21.78 -0.13
C ASN A 54 -2.35 -20.93 -1.12
N PRO A 55 -2.98 -21.54 -2.15
CA PRO A 55 -3.76 -20.78 -3.14
C PRO A 55 -4.89 -19.96 -2.55
N LEU A 56 -5.53 -20.46 -1.49
CA LEU A 56 -6.62 -19.71 -0.84
C LEU A 56 -6.10 -18.42 -0.20
N ALA A 57 -4.96 -18.49 0.47
CA ALA A 57 -4.36 -17.30 1.08
C ALA A 57 -4.00 -16.26 0.02
N THR A 58 -3.47 -16.70 -1.12
CA THR A 58 -3.14 -15.83 -2.24
C THR A 58 -4.40 -15.18 -2.82
N ASP A 59 -5.45 -15.96 -3.02
CA ASP A 59 -6.71 -15.46 -3.56
C ASP A 59 -7.36 -14.43 -2.64
N LEU A 60 -7.32 -14.66 -1.33
CA LEU A 60 -7.85 -13.72 -0.35
C LEU A 60 -7.05 -12.41 -0.34
N ALA A 61 -5.74 -12.51 -0.47
CA ALA A 61 -4.88 -11.32 -0.54
C ALA A 61 -5.18 -10.52 -1.81
N GLU A 62 -5.33 -11.17 -2.96
CA GLU A 62 -5.67 -10.52 -4.22
C GLU A 62 -7.02 -9.83 -4.13
N ALA A 63 -8.02 -10.48 -3.54
CA ALA A 63 -9.35 -9.89 -3.36
C ALA A 63 -9.27 -8.64 -2.48
N PHE A 64 -8.48 -8.68 -1.42
CA PHE A 64 -8.26 -7.51 -0.56
C PHE A 64 -7.58 -6.38 -1.35
N PHE A 65 -6.53 -6.70 -2.12
CA PHE A 65 -5.77 -5.69 -2.87
C PHE A 65 -6.59 -5.01 -3.96
N CYS A 66 -7.63 -5.66 -4.49
CA CYS A 66 -8.54 -5.04 -5.45
C CYS A 66 -9.33 -3.87 -4.84
N GLU A 67 -9.47 -3.85 -3.52
CA GLU A 67 -10.15 -2.78 -2.80
C GLU A 67 -9.23 -1.63 -2.41
N VAL A 68 -7.91 -1.80 -2.56
CA VAL A 68 -6.91 -0.83 -2.13
C VAL A 68 -6.70 0.23 -3.22
N ASP A 69 -6.76 1.49 -2.82
CA ASP A 69 -6.44 2.61 -3.70
C ASP A 69 -4.93 2.90 -3.64
N TRP A 70 -4.18 2.23 -4.50
CA TRP A 70 -2.72 2.34 -4.52
C TRP A 70 -2.25 3.76 -4.85
N GLN A 71 -3.00 4.49 -5.68
CA GLN A 71 -2.68 5.88 -6.00
C GLN A 71 -2.74 6.75 -4.75
N ASN A 72 -3.73 6.52 -3.90
CA ASN A 72 -3.87 7.26 -2.64
C ASN A 72 -2.64 7.04 -1.75
N ILE A 73 -2.20 5.79 -1.57
CA ILE A 73 -1.01 5.49 -0.76
C ILE A 73 0.23 6.16 -1.37
N ALA A 74 0.40 6.03 -2.69
CA ALA A 74 1.53 6.63 -3.38
C ALA A 74 1.55 8.15 -3.21
N GLN A 75 0.41 8.80 -3.32
CA GLN A 75 0.32 10.26 -3.16
C GLN A 75 0.67 10.69 -1.73
N VAL A 76 0.20 9.94 -0.73
CA VAL A 76 0.55 10.23 0.68
C VAL A 76 2.06 10.12 0.89
N ILE A 77 2.70 9.09 0.29
CA ILE A 77 4.15 8.92 0.39
C ILE A 77 4.88 10.10 -0.26
N LEU A 78 4.48 10.49 -1.47
CA LEU A 78 5.10 11.61 -2.16
C LEU A 78 4.97 12.91 -1.37
N ASP A 79 3.82 13.15 -0.76
CA ASP A 79 3.59 14.33 0.07
C ASP A 79 4.50 14.34 1.31
N LYS A 80 4.78 13.18 1.88
CA LYS A 80 5.67 13.06 3.03
C LYS A 80 7.14 13.23 2.66
N LEU A 81 7.50 12.93 1.41
CA LEU A 81 8.88 13.06 0.91
C LEU A 81 9.23 14.49 0.49
N GLU A 82 8.24 15.34 0.32
CA GLU A 82 8.46 16.76 -0.03
C GLU A 82 8.93 17.60 1.14
#